data_cc23cc673338eac9b0c7588027972ebf
#
_entry.id   cc23cc673338eac9b0c7588027972ebf
#
_cell.length_a   1.000
_cell.length_b   1.000
_cell.length_c   1.000
_cell.angle_alpha   90.00
_cell.angle_beta   90.00
_cell.angle_gamma   90.00
#
_symmetry.space_group_name_H-M   'P 1'
#
loop_
_entity.id
_entity.type
_entity.pdbx_description
1 polymer ?
#
loop_
_entity_poly.entity_id
_entity_poly.type
_entity_poly.pdbx_seq_one_letter_code
_entity_poly.pdbx_strand_id
1 'polypeptide(L)'
;MNFSNAIEIKGLTKRYGPVVALDRIRLEVRRGELFGLIGPDGAGKTTLFRLLTTLIDPDEGQASVNGMDTATEYRNIRKTIGYMPGRFSLYPDLTVDENLAFFAALFGTNLRDSHDLIDPIYRQIKPFRTRRAGKLSGGMKQKLALCCALIHRPSVLFLDEPTTGVDAVSRSEFWDMLAELKAKGISILVSTPYMDEANRCDRIALINEGKVLGIDTPQGIVSGFNAPLFALHGDNMFGLLKAARCYAGVLTCYPFGQTHHLVTESGFNAVRFIETLSAEGFSAIELYPVEAGIEDVFIQRMENESGQSHIG
;
A
#
# COMPACT_ATOMS: atom_id res chain seq x y z
N MET A 1 -30.05 -5.88 4.64
CA MET A 1 -29.55 -4.49 4.70
C MET A 1 -28.44 -4.35 3.69
N ASN A 2 -28.56 -3.41 2.77
CA ASN A 2 -27.51 -3.18 1.76
C ASN A 2 -26.50 -2.20 2.37
N PHE A 3 -25.43 -2.71 3.01
CA PHE A 3 -24.36 -1.87 3.51
C PHE A 3 -23.61 -1.27 2.31
N SER A 4 -23.43 0.04 2.27
CA SER A 4 -22.68 0.74 1.21
C SER A 4 -21.19 0.42 1.26
N ASN A 5 -20.66 0.13 2.46
CA ASN A 5 -19.25 -0.16 2.71
C ASN A 5 -19.00 -1.67 2.88
N ALA A 6 -17.88 -2.14 2.33
CA ALA A 6 -17.35 -3.48 2.57
C ALA A 6 -16.56 -3.54 3.88
N ILE A 7 -15.87 -2.45 4.22
CA ILE A 7 -15.10 -2.29 5.46
C ILE A 7 -15.42 -0.91 6.05
N GLU A 8 -15.64 -0.86 7.36
CA GLU A 8 -15.82 0.38 8.10
C GLU A 8 -15.00 0.35 9.38
N ILE A 9 -14.23 1.42 9.65
CA ILE A 9 -13.34 1.54 10.82
C ILE A 9 -13.62 2.86 11.54
N LYS A 10 -13.88 2.77 12.85
CA LYS A 10 -14.29 3.90 13.70
C LYS A 10 -13.37 4.05 14.91
N GLY A 11 -12.31 4.86 14.76
CA GLY A 11 -11.43 5.21 15.86
C GLY A 11 -10.62 4.03 16.41
N LEU A 12 -10.17 3.14 15.54
CA LEU A 12 -9.48 1.90 15.89
C LEU A 12 -8.08 2.19 16.43
N THR A 13 -7.80 1.73 17.64
CA THR A 13 -6.50 1.88 18.30
C THR A 13 -5.93 0.50 18.65
N LYS A 14 -4.62 0.33 18.46
CA LYS A 14 -3.88 -0.87 18.87
C LYS A 14 -2.53 -0.50 19.46
N ARG A 15 -2.24 -1.08 20.63
CA ARG A 15 -0.98 -0.90 21.35
C ARG A 15 -0.26 -2.24 21.54
N TYR A 16 1.05 -2.21 21.49
CA TYR A 16 1.92 -3.32 21.88
C TYR A 16 2.87 -2.80 22.97
N GLY A 17 2.51 -3.02 24.24
CA GLY A 17 3.20 -2.40 25.36
C GLY A 17 3.17 -0.87 25.25
N PRO A 18 4.33 -0.19 25.26
CA PRO A 18 4.39 1.27 25.12
C PRO A 18 4.18 1.79 23.70
N VAL A 19 4.23 0.91 22.68
CA VAL A 19 4.16 1.31 21.27
C VAL A 19 2.71 1.38 20.82
N VAL A 20 2.28 2.55 20.32
CA VAL A 20 0.99 2.72 19.65
C VAL A 20 1.17 2.37 18.19
N ALA A 21 0.71 1.19 17.81
CA ALA A 21 0.83 0.69 16.42
C ALA A 21 -0.25 1.27 15.50
N LEU A 22 -1.42 1.62 16.06
CA LEU A 22 -2.50 2.32 15.39
C LEU A 22 -3.15 3.30 16.36
N ASP A 23 -3.30 4.55 15.95
CA ASP A 23 -3.88 5.63 16.74
C ASP A 23 -5.18 6.13 16.10
N ARG A 24 -6.32 5.70 16.66
CA ARG A 24 -7.68 6.15 16.32
C ARG A 24 -7.98 6.15 14.82
N ILE A 25 -7.56 5.12 14.10
CA ILE A 25 -7.78 4.98 12.66
C ILE A 25 -9.27 5.08 12.31
N ARG A 26 -9.56 5.88 11.28
CA ARG A 26 -10.87 6.00 10.66
C ARG A 26 -10.73 5.88 9.15
N LEU A 27 -11.39 4.90 8.55
CA LEU A 27 -11.47 4.75 7.10
C LEU A 27 -12.67 3.87 6.69
N GLU A 28 -13.06 4.00 5.44
CA GLU A 28 -14.12 3.22 4.83
C GLU A 28 -13.67 2.73 3.46
N VAL A 29 -13.96 1.46 3.17
CA VAL A 29 -13.78 0.86 1.85
C VAL A 29 -15.15 0.51 1.29
N ARG A 30 -15.47 1.02 0.11
CA ARG A 30 -16.75 0.80 -0.56
C ARG A 30 -16.82 -0.62 -1.15
N ARG A 31 -18.03 -1.09 -1.40
CA ARG A 31 -18.20 -2.37 -2.10
C ARG A 31 -17.69 -2.29 -3.54
N GLY A 32 -16.92 -3.33 -3.95
CA GLY A 32 -16.32 -3.39 -5.28
C GLY A 32 -15.21 -2.36 -5.53
N GLU A 33 -14.66 -1.79 -4.46
CA GLU A 33 -13.54 -0.85 -4.52
C GLU A 33 -12.20 -1.57 -4.39
N LEU A 34 -11.21 -1.15 -5.15
CA LEU A 34 -9.81 -1.47 -4.95
C LEU A 34 -9.15 -0.33 -4.17
N PHE A 35 -9.01 -0.52 -2.86
CA PHE A 35 -8.52 0.49 -1.93
C PHE A 35 -7.09 0.18 -1.49
N GLY A 36 -6.19 1.16 -1.62
CA GLY A 36 -4.78 1.05 -1.23
C GLY A 36 -4.51 1.63 0.16
N LEU A 37 -3.79 0.88 1.00
CA LEU A 37 -3.20 1.37 2.25
C LEU A 37 -1.70 1.57 2.03
N ILE A 38 -1.29 2.82 1.80
CA ILE A 38 0.05 3.18 1.33
C ILE A 38 0.87 3.77 2.47
N GLY A 39 2.07 3.24 2.69
CA GLY A 39 2.97 3.77 3.72
C GLY A 39 4.20 2.91 3.92
N PRO A 40 5.24 3.41 4.60
CA PRO A 40 6.50 2.72 4.79
C PRO A 40 6.35 1.47 5.69
N ASP A 41 7.44 0.71 5.79
CA ASP A 41 7.52 -0.39 6.75
C ASP A 41 7.40 0.16 8.18
N GLY A 42 6.67 -0.57 9.02
CA GLY A 42 6.38 -0.13 10.39
C GLY A 42 5.24 0.87 10.55
N ALA A 43 4.63 1.38 9.46
CA ALA A 43 3.52 2.35 9.53
C ALA A 43 2.23 1.82 10.18
N GLY A 44 2.12 0.52 10.49
CA GLY A 44 0.95 -0.08 11.11
C GLY A 44 0.06 -0.89 10.16
N LYS A 45 0.40 -0.98 8.86
CA LYS A 45 -0.37 -1.66 7.81
C LYS A 45 -0.77 -3.10 8.20
N THR A 46 0.21 -3.95 8.50
CA THR A 46 -0.03 -5.34 8.90
C THR A 46 -0.86 -5.46 10.19
N THR A 47 -0.69 -4.53 11.14
CA THR A 47 -1.51 -4.51 12.37
C THR A 47 -2.98 -4.26 12.03
N LEU A 48 -3.26 -3.31 11.13
CA LEU A 48 -4.62 -3.03 10.67
C LEU A 48 -5.23 -4.26 9.96
N PHE A 49 -4.48 -4.92 9.08
CA PHE A 49 -4.93 -6.14 8.42
C PHE A 49 -5.26 -7.25 9.41
N ARG A 50 -4.45 -7.46 10.43
CA ARG A 50 -4.70 -8.47 11.47
C ARG A 50 -5.97 -8.19 12.28
N LEU A 51 -6.29 -6.92 12.56
CA LEU A 51 -7.54 -6.52 13.21
C LEU A 51 -8.75 -6.81 12.31
N LEU A 52 -8.70 -6.39 11.05
CA LEU A 52 -9.79 -6.57 10.10
C LEU A 52 -10.03 -8.03 9.72
N THR A 53 -8.99 -8.84 9.70
CA THR A 53 -9.06 -10.29 9.47
C THR A 53 -9.31 -11.07 10.76
N THR A 54 -9.57 -10.37 11.87
CA THR A 54 -9.94 -10.94 13.17
C THR A 54 -8.86 -11.83 13.81
N LEU A 55 -7.60 -11.61 13.50
CA LEU A 55 -6.47 -12.34 14.09
C LEU A 55 -6.04 -11.79 15.44
N ILE A 56 -6.31 -10.52 15.69
CA ILE A 56 -6.11 -9.83 16.98
C ILE A 56 -7.28 -8.90 17.25
N ASP A 57 -7.50 -8.55 18.51
CA ASP A 57 -8.54 -7.61 18.93
C ASP A 57 -7.99 -6.19 19.06
N PRO A 58 -8.80 -5.15 18.80
CA PRO A 58 -8.43 -3.76 19.06
C PRO A 58 -8.41 -3.48 20.59
N ASP A 59 -7.68 -2.45 20.98
CA ASP A 59 -7.71 -1.95 22.35
C ASP A 59 -8.82 -0.90 22.54
N GLU A 60 -9.11 -0.11 21.47
CA GLU A 60 -10.19 0.88 21.43
C GLU A 60 -10.78 0.97 20.03
N GLY A 61 -12.00 1.49 19.94
CA GLY A 61 -12.70 1.68 18.67
C GLY A 61 -13.38 0.41 18.16
N GLN A 62 -13.90 0.48 16.93
CA GLN A 62 -14.68 -0.60 16.31
C GLN A 62 -14.34 -0.71 14.84
N ALA A 63 -14.45 -1.93 14.31
CA ALA A 63 -14.36 -2.17 12.87
C ALA A 63 -15.41 -3.21 12.45
N SER A 64 -15.90 -3.08 11.24
CA SER A 64 -16.79 -4.07 10.64
C SER A 64 -16.36 -4.45 9.22
N VAL A 65 -16.60 -5.69 8.86
CA VAL A 65 -16.39 -6.24 7.52
C VAL A 65 -17.70 -6.85 7.04
N ASN A 66 -18.19 -6.42 5.89
CA ASN A 66 -19.51 -6.78 5.37
C ASN A 66 -20.67 -6.48 6.35
N GLY A 67 -20.52 -5.45 7.20
CA GLY A 67 -21.48 -5.09 8.24
C GLY A 67 -21.41 -5.98 9.50
N MET A 68 -20.49 -6.95 9.55
CA MET A 68 -20.24 -7.82 10.69
C MET A 68 -19.13 -7.21 11.56
N ASP A 69 -19.35 -7.13 12.87
CA ASP A 69 -18.38 -6.61 13.84
C ASP A 69 -17.18 -7.57 14.01
N THR A 70 -15.95 -7.02 13.92
CA THR A 70 -14.72 -7.84 13.93
C THR A 70 -14.47 -8.54 15.28
N ALA A 71 -14.95 -8.00 16.39
CA ALA A 71 -14.75 -8.57 17.72
C ALA A 71 -15.76 -9.70 18.02
N THR A 72 -17.01 -9.53 17.59
CA THR A 72 -18.11 -10.45 17.99
C THR A 72 -18.47 -11.47 16.91
N GLU A 73 -18.32 -11.13 15.63
CA GLU A 73 -18.75 -11.96 14.49
C GLU A 73 -17.59 -12.59 13.70
N TYR A 74 -16.42 -12.73 14.31
CA TYR A 74 -15.18 -13.19 13.67
C TYR A 74 -15.33 -14.51 12.88
N ARG A 75 -16.17 -15.46 13.36
CA ARG A 75 -16.38 -16.74 12.67
C ARG A 75 -17.07 -16.57 11.32
N ASN A 76 -18.02 -15.64 11.24
CA ASN A 76 -18.74 -15.34 10.01
C ASN A 76 -17.87 -14.54 9.05
N ILE A 77 -17.12 -13.56 9.56
CA ILE A 77 -16.17 -12.77 8.76
C ILE A 77 -15.17 -13.70 8.06
N ARG A 78 -14.53 -14.62 8.79
CA ARG A 78 -13.53 -15.55 8.24
C ARG A 78 -14.04 -16.43 7.11
N LYS A 79 -15.36 -16.66 7.01
CA LYS A 79 -15.96 -17.39 5.89
C LYS A 79 -16.17 -16.54 4.63
N THR A 80 -16.16 -15.24 4.75
CA THR A 80 -16.51 -14.31 3.67
C THR A 80 -15.33 -13.50 3.14
N ILE A 81 -14.16 -13.60 3.80
CA ILE A 81 -12.96 -12.87 3.43
C ILE A 81 -11.88 -13.81 2.89
N GLY A 82 -11.11 -13.33 1.90
CA GLY A 82 -9.82 -13.91 1.53
C GLY A 82 -8.70 -13.09 2.16
N TYR A 83 -7.67 -13.75 2.68
CA TYR A 83 -6.52 -13.07 3.27
C TYR A 83 -5.20 -13.64 2.75
N MET A 84 -4.36 -12.77 2.25
CA MET A 84 -3.00 -13.05 1.82
C MET A 84 -2.04 -12.22 2.68
N PRO A 85 -1.38 -12.83 3.67
CA PRO A 85 -0.41 -12.15 4.52
C PRO A 85 0.89 -11.86 3.75
N GLY A 86 1.64 -10.82 4.17
CA GLY A 86 2.88 -10.39 3.53
C GLY A 86 4.01 -11.42 3.57
N ARG A 87 3.93 -12.39 4.48
CA ARG A 87 4.84 -13.55 4.47
C ARG A 87 4.19 -14.72 3.79
N PHE A 88 4.95 -15.43 2.95
CA PHE A 88 4.48 -16.65 2.29
C PHE A 88 3.95 -17.64 3.33
N SER A 89 2.66 -17.89 3.31
CA SER A 89 1.91 -18.63 4.34
C SER A 89 1.39 -19.99 3.85
N LEU A 90 1.72 -20.36 2.60
CA LEU A 90 1.33 -21.65 2.03
C LEU A 90 2.28 -22.76 2.46
N TYR A 91 1.87 -24.01 2.30
CA TYR A 91 2.69 -25.17 2.63
C TYR A 91 3.79 -25.37 1.58
N PRO A 92 5.07 -25.09 1.90
CA PRO A 92 6.15 -25.10 0.92
C PRO A 92 6.47 -26.48 0.37
N ASP A 93 6.19 -27.53 1.14
CA ASP A 93 6.43 -28.94 0.77
C ASP A 93 5.31 -29.55 -0.07
N LEU A 94 4.13 -28.94 -0.06
CA LEU A 94 3.02 -29.33 -0.92
C LEU A 94 3.21 -28.73 -2.33
N THR A 95 2.73 -29.46 -3.33
CA THR A 95 2.64 -28.98 -4.71
C THR A 95 1.60 -27.86 -4.85
N VAL A 96 1.56 -27.22 -6.01
CA VAL A 96 0.52 -26.23 -6.35
C VAL A 96 -0.88 -26.84 -6.19
N ASP A 97 -1.12 -28.02 -6.80
CA ASP A 97 -2.42 -28.68 -6.75
C ASP A 97 -2.79 -29.12 -5.33
N GLU A 98 -1.83 -29.63 -4.54
CA GLU A 98 -2.06 -30.04 -3.15
C GLU A 98 -2.38 -28.85 -2.24
N ASN A 99 -1.72 -27.69 -2.42
CA ASN A 99 -2.09 -26.48 -1.70
C ASN A 99 -3.56 -26.07 -2.01
N LEU A 100 -3.92 -26.02 -3.29
CA LEU A 100 -5.28 -25.69 -3.70
C LEU A 100 -6.31 -26.68 -3.14
N ALA A 101 -6.02 -27.98 -3.21
CA ALA A 101 -6.89 -29.02 -2.66
C ALA A 101 -7.05 -28.90 -1.13
N PHE A 102 -5.97 -28.58 -0.42
CA PHE A 102 -5.98 -28.34 1.02
C PHE A 102 -6.91 -27.18 1.39
N PHE A 103 -6.74 -26.02 0.74
CA PHE A 103 -7.60 -24.86 1.03
C PHE A 103 -9.06 -25.09 0.61
N ALA A 104 -9.29 -25.80 -0.50
CA ALA A 104 -10.66 -26.21 -0.88
C ALA A 104 -11.32 -27.06 0.21
N ALA A 105 -10.60 -28.06 0.72
CA ALA A 105 -11.10 -28.91 1.81
C ALA A 105 -11.33 -28.12 3.11
N LEU A 106 -10.42 -27.19 3.45
CA LEU A 106 -10.53 -26.34 4.65
C LEU A 106 -11.81 -25.51 4.65
N PHE A 107 -12.19 -24.97 3.49
CA PHE A 107 -13.40 -24.15 3.33
C PHE A 107 -14.65 -24.97 2.94
N GLY A 108 -14.54 -26.29 2.81
CA GLY A 108 -15.67 -27.16 2.43
C GLY A 108 -16.19 -26.90 1.01
N THR A 109 -15.30 -26.48 0.10
CA THR A 109 -15.61 -26.17 -1.30
C THR A 109 -14.76 -27.04 -2.24
N ASN A 110 -14.95 -26.87 -3.53
CA ASN A 110 -14.10 -27.50 -4.54
C ASN A 110 -13.63 -26.49 -5.58
N LEU A 111 -12.55 -26.80 -6.31
CA LEU A 111 -11.96 -25.91 -7.32
C LEU A 111 -12.95 -25.52 -8.44
N ARG A 112 -13.96 -26.34 -8.71
CA ARG A 112 -14.95 -26.07 -9.76
C ARG A 112 -15.88 -24.93 -9.37
N ASP A 113 -16.19 -24.77 -8.10
CA ASP A 113 -17.11 -23.74 -7.60
C ASP A 113 -16.54 -22.33 -7.75
N SER A 114 -15.21 -22.21 -7.83
CA SER A 114 -14.50 -20.93 -7.95
C SER A 114 -13.73 -20.78 -9.26
N HIS A 115 -14.02 -21.66 -10.23
CA HIS A 115 -13.28 -21.74 -11.50
C HIS A 115 -13.21 -20.39 -12.24
N ASP A 116 -14.29 -19.63 -12.29
CA ASP A 116 -14.38 -18.32 -12.92
C ASP A 116 -13.49 -17.24 -12.29
N LEU A 117 -13.18 -17.36 -10.98
CA LEU A 117 -12.27 -16.45 -10.28
C LEU A 117 -10.81 -16.92 -10.39
N ILE A 118 -10.59 -18.22 -10.22
CA ILE A 118 -9.24 -18.80 -10.06
C ILE A 118 -8.59 -19.12 -11.41
N ASP A 119 -9.35 -19.58 -12.39
CA ASP A 119 -8.82 -20.11 -13.66
C ASP A 119 -7.92 -19.12 -14.43
N PRO A 120 -8.24 -17.82 -14.54
CA PRO A 120 -7.36 -16.87 -15.23
C PRO A 120 -5.98 -16.77 -14.58
N ILE A 121 -5.91 -16.90 -13.24
CA ILE A 121 -4.67 -16.85 -12.45
C ILE A 121 -3.99 -18.23 -12.49
N TYR A 122 -4.76 -19.29 -12.26
CA TYR A 122 -4.24 -20.68 -12.20
C TYR A 122 -3.61 -21.11 -13.51
N ARG A 123 -4.17 -20.74 -14.67
CA ARG A 123 -3.60 -21.07 -16.01
C ARG A 123 -2.14 -20.66 -16.12
N GLN A 124 -1.73 -19.58 -15.50
CA GLN A 124 -0.35 -19.08 -15.54
C GLN A 124 0.62 -19.95 -14.73
N ILE A 125 0.14 -20.64 -13.70
CA ILE A 125 0.94 -21.53 -12.85
C ILE A 125 0.65 -23.02 -13.10
N LYS A 126 -0.37 -23.36 -13.87
CA LYS A 126 -0.79 -24.72 -14.22
C LYS A 126 0.34 -25.60 -14.80
N PRO A 127 1.26 -25.08 -15.65
CA PRO A 127 2.39 -25.89 -16.13
C PRO A 127 3.29 -26.43 -14.98
N PHE A 128 3.21 -25.82 -13.79
CA PHE A 128 4.01 -26.16 -12.61
C PHE A 128 3.18 -26.81 -11.51
N ARG A 129 1.98 -27.32 -11.80
CA ARG A 129 1.00 -27.79 -10.82
C ARG A 129 1.54 -28.90 -9.89
N THR A 130 2.48 -29.72 -10.35
CA THR A 130 3.14 -30.79 -9.58
C THR A 130 4.42 -30.33 -8.88
N ARG A 131 4.83 -29.06 -9.06
CA ARG A 131 6.00 -28.51 -8.40
C ARG A 131 5.66 -28.09 -6.97
N ARG A 132 6.55 -28.38 -6.02
CA ARG A 132 6.41 -27.92 -4.63
C ARG A 132 6.39 -26.39 -4.57
N ALA A 133 5.50 -25.83 -3.75
CA ALA A 133 5.31 -24.38 -3.61
C ALA A 133 6.58 -23.66 -3.17
N GLY A 134 7.41 -24.28 -2.33
CA GLY A 134 8.72 -23.73 -1.91
C GLY A 134 9.69 -23.49 -3.07
N LYS A 135 9.54 -24.22 -4.20
CA LYS A 135 10.41 -24.13 -5.39
C LYS A 135 9.86 -23.25 -6.51
N LEU A 136 8.78 -22.53 -6.26
CA LEU A 136 8.20 -21.56 -7.20
C LEU A 136 8.98 -20.23 -7.12
N SER A 137 8.96 -19.46 -8.22
CA SER A 137 9.42 -18.06 -8.20
C SER A 137 8.52 -17.19 -7.29
N GLY A 138 8.98 -15.99 -6.93
CA GLY A 138 8.20 -15.04 -6.13
C GLY A 138 6.82 -14.77 -6.73
N GLY A 139 6.75 -14.35 -7.99
CA GLY A 139 5.48 -14.09 -8.67
C GLY A 139 4.56 -15.32 -8.78
N MET A 140 5.13 -16.52 -8.98
CA MET A 140 4.32 -17.75 -8.98
C MET A 140 3.77 -18.08 -7.58
N LYS A 141 4.54 -17.84 -6.53
CA LYS A 141 4.08 -17.99 -5.13
C LYS A 141 2.91 -17.05 -4.83
N GLN A 142 2.99 -15.80 -5.28
CA GLN A 142 1.92 -14.82 -5.11
C GLN A 142 0.65 -15.23 -5.86
N LYS A 143 0.78 -15.70 -7.11
CA LYS A 143 -0.35 -16.23 -7.90
C LYS A 143 -1.01 -17.43 -7.21
N LEU A 144 -0.23 -18.35 -6.67
CA LEU A 144 -0.76 -19.49 -5.92
C LEU A 144 -1.47 -19.02 -4.63
N ALA A 145 -0.87 -18.08 -3.87
CA ALA A 145 -1.47 -17.55 -2.66
C ALA A 145 -2.81 -16.84 -2.95
N LEU A 146 -2.86 -16.07 -4.04
CA LEU A 146 -4.09 -15.42 -4.49
C LEU A 146 -5.17 -16.45 -4.86
N CYS A 147 -4.83 -17.52 -5.61
CA CYS A 147 -5.76 -18.60 -5.90
C CYS A 147 -6.31 -19.25 -4.63
N CYS A 148 -5.46 -19.53 -3.64
CA CYS A 148 -5.88 -20.11 -2.35
C CYS A 148 -6.81 -19.17 -1.58
N ALA A 149 -6.53 -17.85 -1.59
CA ALA A 149 -7.38 -16.85 -0.94
C ALA A 149 -8.76 -16.68 -1.61
N LEU A 150 -8.87 -17.01 -2.89
CA LEU A 150 -10.11 -16.90 -3.69
C LEU A 150 -10.97 -18.18 -3.70
N ILE A 151 -10.47 -19.28 -3.16
CA ILE A 151 -11.04 -20.62 -3.39
C ILE A 151 -12.48 -20.77 -2.86
N HIS A 152 -12.84 -20.02 -1.83
CA HIS A 152 -14.17 -20.03 -1.21
C HIS A 152 -15.04 -18.82 -1.62
N ARG A 153 -14.67 -18.13 -2.72
CA ARG A 153 -15.39 -16.99 -3.29
C ARG A 153 -15.63 -15.84 -2.30
N PRO A 154 -14.56 -15.27 -1.72
CA PRO A 154 -14.71 -14.18 -0.76
C PRO A 154 -15.35 -12.96 -1.42
N SER A 155 -16.12 -12.19 -0.65
CA SER A 155 -16.63 -10.88 -1.08
C SER A 155 -15.68 -9.72 -0.77
N VAL A 156 -14.73 -9.94 0.16
CA VAL A 156 -13.67 -8.99 0.51
C VAL A 156 -12.33 -9.72 0.50
N LEU A 157 -11.34 -9.12 -0.15
CA LEU A 157 -9.99 -9.65 -0.24
C LEU A 157 -9.01 -8.69 0.47
N PHE A 158 -8.27 -9.23 1.42
CA PHE A 158 -7.21 -8.54 2.15
C PHE A 158 -5.84 -9.00 1.64
N LEU A 159 -5.01 -8.08 1.16
CA LEU A 159 -3.69 -8.37 0.59
C LEU A 159 -2.63 -7.52 1.29
N ASP A 160 -1.84 -8.16 2.16
CA ASP A 160 -0.81 -7.47 2.93
C ASP A 160 0.53 -7.57 2.18
N GLU A 161 0.93 -6.48 1.53
CA GLU A 161 2.16 -6.34 0.74
C GLU A 161 2.38 -7.45 -0.30
N PRO A 162 1.39 -7.73 -1.17
CA PRO A 162 1.41 -8.90 -2.03
C PRO A 162 2.50 -8.88 -3.11
N THR A 163 3.09 -7.71 -3.39
CA THR A 163 4.08 -7.49 -4.46
C THR A 163 5.51 -7.33 -3.93
N THR A 164 5.70 -7.37 -2.60
CA THR A 164 7.03 -7.23 -1.99
C THR A 164 7.93 -8.40 -2.38
N GLY A 165 9.15 -8.09 -2.87
CA GLY A 165 10.11 -9.09 -3.33
C GLY A 165 9.77 -9.75 -4.68
N VAL A 166 8.86 -9.17 -5.45
CA VAL A 166 8.47 -9.63 -6.79
C VAL A 166 9.08 -8.69 -7.84
N ASP A 167 9.50 -9.24 -8.98
CA ASP A 167 10.01 -8.46 -10.11
C ASP A 167 8.95 -7.54 -10.74
N ALA A 168 9.37 -6.48 -11.44
CA ALA A 168 8.49 -5.45 -11.97
C ALA A 168 7.41 -5.97 -12.93
N VAL A 169 7.73 -6.99 -13.75
CA VAL A 169 6.77 -7.57 -14.69
C VAL A 169 5.70 -8.34 -13.93
N SER A 170 6.11 -9.23 -13.04
CA SER A 170 5.18 -10.00 -12.19
C SER A 170 4.34 -9.09 -11.29
N ARG A 171 4.88 -7.95 -10.83
CA ARG A 171 4.11 -6.93 -10.09
C ARG A 171 2.99 -6.36 -10.95
N SER A 172 3.31 -5.90 -12.17
CA SER A 172 2.30 -5.35 -13.08
C SER A 172 1.19 -6.35 -13.36
N GLU A 173 1.54 -7.60 -13.70
CA GLU A 173 0.57 -8.68 -13.91
C GLU A 173 -0.32 -8.94 -12.68
N PHE A 174 0.25 -8.85 -11.47
CA PHE A 174 -0.52 -9.03 -10.23
C PHE A 174 -1.58 -7.94 -10.06
N TRP A 175 -1.22 -6.69 -10.31
CA TRP A 175 -2.16 -5.57 -10.25
C TRP A 175 -3.27 -5.68 -11.31
N ASP A 176 -2.96 -6.16 -12.52
CA ASP A 176 -3.96 -6.41 -13.56
C ASP A 176 -4.96 -7.49 -13.11
N MET A 177 -4.49 -8.55 -12.46
CA MET A 177 -5.37 -9.56 -11.86
C MET A 177 -6.29 -8.96 -10.77
N LEU A 178 -5.79 -8.03 -9.94
CA LEU A 178 -6.63 -7.35 -8.94
C LEU A 178 -7.71 -6.50 -9.59
N ALA A 179 -7.39 -5.79 -10.67
CA ALA A 179 -8.38 -5.02 -11.44
C ALA A 179 -9.49 -5.93 -12.02
N GLU A 180 -9.13 -7.12 -12.53
CA GLU A 180 -10.11 -8.11 -13.00
C GLU A 180 -11.00 -8.64 -11.87
N LEU A 181 -10.43 -8.92 -10.70
CA LEU A 181 -11.19 -9.38 -9.52
C LEU A 181 -12.15 -8.30 -9.03
N LYS A 182 -11.72 -7.04 -8.99
CA LYS A 182 -12.58 -5.90 -8.70
C LYS A 182 -13.74 -5.81 -9.70
N ALA A 183 -13.47 -5.95 -11.00
CA ALA A 183 -14.51 -5.93 -12.05
C ALA A 183 -15.56 -7.04 -11.86
N LYS A 184 -15.20 -8.13 -11.18
CA LYS A 184 -16.12 -9.20 -10.77
C LYS A 184 -16.86 -8.91 -9.45
N GLY A 185 -16.71 -7.70 -8.88
CA GLY A 185 -17.43 -7.24 -7.70
C GLY A 185 -16.76 -7.56 -6.37
N ILE A 186 -15.51 -8.05 -6.35
CA ILE A 186 -14.76 -8.26 -5.11
C ILE A 186 -14.25 -6.91 -4.60
N SER A 187 -14.48 -6.62 -3.31
CA SER A 187 -13.89 -5.48 -2.63
C SER A 187 -12.48 -5.84 -2.19
N ILE A 188 -11.50 -4.99 -2.46
CA ILE A 188 -10.09 -5.33 -2.21
C ILE A 188 -9.46 -4.23 -1.35
N LEU A 189 -8.87 -4.62 -0.21
CA LEU A 189 -7.97 -3.78 0.56
C LEU A 189 -6.55 -4.34 0.40
N VAL A 190 -5.66 -3.55 -0.19
CA VAL A 190 -4.26 -3.92 -0.43
C VAL A 190 -3.32 -2.97 0.27
N SER A 191 -2.31 -3.49 0.99
CA SER A 191 -1.24 -2.66 1.51
C SER A 191 0.00 -2.74 0.62
N THR A 192 0.74 -1.64 0.53
CA THR A 192 2.03 -1.60 -0.17
C THR A 192 2.91 -0.47 0.38
N PRO A 193 4.24 -0.66 0.45
CA PRO A 193 5.17 0.42 0.71
C PRO A 193 5.52 1.21 -0.56
N TYR A 194 5.14 0.72 -1.75
CA TYR A 194 5.48 1.31 -3.03
C TYR A 194 4.47 2.38 -3.44
N MET A 195 4.90 3.65 -3.49
CA MET A 195 4.03 4.79 -3.81
C MET A 195 3.54 4.79 -5.28
N ASP A 196 4.32 4.22 -6.20
CA ASP A 196 3.96 4.06 -7.61
C ASP A 196 2.74 3.13 -7.81
N GLU A 197 2.56 2.15 -6.94
CA GLU A 197 1.42 1.23 -6.97
C GLU A 197 0.09 1.90 -6.58
N ALA A 198 0.14 3.01 -5.87
CA ALA A 198 -1.05 3.76 -5.45
C ALA A 198 -1.97 4.17 -6.62
N ASN A 199 -1.37 4.48 -7.79
CA ASN A 199 -2.12 4.84 -9.00
C ASN A 199 -2.96 3.69 -9.59
N ARG A 200 -2.78 2.46 -9.10
CA ARG A 200 -3.57 1.28 -9.49
C ARG A 200 -4.86 1.14 -8.67
N CYS A 201 -5.02 1.95 -7.62
CA CYS A 201 -6.17 1.93 -6.71
C CYS A 201 -7.22 2.98 -7.08
N ASP A 202 -8.48 2.74 -6.72
CA ASP A 202 -9.55 3.72 -6.89
C ASP A 202 -9.41 4.86 -5.87
N ARG A 203 -9.15 4.49 -4.61
CA ARG A 203 -8.81 5.40 -3.51
C ARG A 203 -7.68 4.81 -2.69
N ILE A 204 -6.97 5.69 -2.00
CA ILE A 204 -5.88 5.31 -1.12
C ILE A 204 -6.00 6.02 0.23
N ALA A 205 -5.47 5.37 1.25
CA ALA A 205 -5.12 6.01 2.52
C ALA A 205 -3.59 6.03 2.66
N LEU A 206 -3.04 7.20 2.89
CA LEU A 206 -1.64 7.35 3.29
C LEU A 206 -1.56 7.11 4.79
N ILE A 207 -0.70 6.19 5.22
CA ILE A 207 -0.51 5.84 6.64
C ILE A 207 0.95 5.98 7.04
N ASN A 208 1.21 6.60 8.20
CA ASN A 208 2.51 6.68 8.83
C ASN A 208 2.38 6.62 10.34
N GLU A 209 3.29 5.92 11.03
CA GLU A 209 3.33 5.84 12.50
C GLU A 209 1.96 5.57 13.16
N GLY A 210 1.18 4.68 12.55
CA GLY A 210 -0.13 4.31 13.04
C GLY A 210 -1.24 5.35 12.82
N LYS A 211 -1.01 6.40 12.03
CA LYS A 211 -1.98 7.46 11.73
C LYS A 211 -2.27 7.53 10.24
N VAL A 212 -3.52 7.88 9.90
CA VAL A 212 -3.93 8.17 8.52
C VAL A 212 -3.64 9.64 8.22
N LEU A 213 -2.74 9.89 7.28
CA LEU A 213 -2.35 11.24 6.82
C LEU A 213 -3.36 11.84 5.83
N GLY A 214 -4.14 11.00 5.16
CA GLY A 214 -5.17 11.46 4.23
C GLY A 214 -5.76 10.30 3.44
N ILE A 215 -6.99 10.50 2.96
CA ILE A 215 -7.74 9.53 2.15
C ILE A 215 -8.34 10.26 0.97
N ASP A 216 -8.02 9.83 -0.25
CA ASP A 216 -8.64 10.32 -1.49
C ASP A 216 -8.33 9.37 -2.67
N THR A 217 -8.78 9.74 -3.87
CA THR A 217 -8.24 9.16 -5.11
C THR A 217 -6.76 9.53 -5.25
N PRO A 218 -5.95 8.76 -5.98
CA PRO A 218 -4.55 9.11 -6.23
C PRO A 218 -4.38 10.55 -6.74
N GLN A 219 -5.20 10.96 -7.69
CA GLN A 219 -5.21 12.33 -8.23
C GLN A 219 -5.64 13.36 -7.19
N GLY A 220 -6.64 13.04 -6.34
CA GLY A 220 -7.08 13.92 -5.25
C GLY A 220 -5.97 14.14 -4.21
N ILE A 221 -5.19 13.11 -3.89
CA ILE A 221 -4.02 13.22 -3.02
C ILE A 221 -2.98 14.18 -3.63
N VAL A 222 -2.63 14.00 -4.90
CA VAL A 222 -1.61 14.82 -5.59
C VAL A 222 -2.08 16.26 -5.77
N SER A 223 -3.35 16.50 -6.07
CA SER A 223 -3.91 17.85 -6.23
C SER A 223 -3.86 18.70 -4.96
N GLY A 224 -3.67 18.07 -3.79
CA GLY A 224 -3.42 18.77 -2.53
C GLY A 224 -2.01 19.35 -2.37
N PHE A 225 -1.08 19.07 -3.30
CA PHE A 225 0.26 19.62 -3.29
C PHE A 225 0.29 20.99 -3.99
N ASN A 226 0.48 22.07 -3.24
CA ASN A 226 0.32 23.43 -3.76
C ASN A 226 1.63 24.25 -3.82
N ALA A 227 2.76 23.66 -3.45
CA ALA A 227 4.06 24.33 -3.49
C ALA A 227 4.75 24.12 -4.84
N PRO A 228 5.57 25.08 -5.32
CA PRO A 228 6.41 24.83 -6.48
C PRO A 228 7.43 23.72 -6.20
N LEU A 229 7.54 22.77 -7.13
CA LEU A 229 8.43 21.62 -7.06
C LEU A 229 9.40 21.63 -8.23
N PHE A 230 10.67 21.40 -7.94
CA PHE A 230 11.73 21.31 -8.94
C PHE A 230 12.54 20.02 -8.75
N ALA A 231 13.02 19.45 -9.84
CA ALA A 231 14.10 18.47 -9.81
C ALA A 231 15.44 19.17 -9.88
N LEU A 232 16.34 18.84 -8.97
CA LEU A 232 17.68 19.37 -8.83
C LEU A 232 18.72 18.27 -9.05
N HIS A 233 19.67 18.49 -9.95
CA HIS A 233 20.78 17.57 -10.22
C HIS A 233 22.10 18.33 -10.28
N GLY A 234 23.24 17.66 -10.07
CA GLY A 234 24.60 18.22 -10.21
C GLY A 234 25.66 17.18 -9.82
N ASP A 235 26.94 17.54 -10.02
CA ASP A 235 28.06 16.59 -9.85
C ASP A 235 28.23 16.09 -8.41
N ASN A 236 27.96 16.92 -7.40
CA ASN A 236 28.07 16.59 -5.98
C ASN A 236 26.69 16.57 -5.34
N MET A 237 25.91 15.52 -5.57
CA MET A 237 24.53 15.39 -5.08
C MET A 237 24.41 15.53 -3.56
N PHE A 238 25.32 14.96 -2.77
CA PHE A 238 25.26 15.05 -1.32
C PHE A 238 25.52 16.47 -0.80
N GLY A 239 26.55 17.17 -1.36
CA GLY A 239 26.82 18.57 -1.04
C GLY A 239 25.68 19.48 -1.46
N LEU A 240 25.15 19.25 -2.67
CA LEU A 240 24.04 19.99 -3.25
C LEU A 240 22.77 19.90 -2.41
N LEU A 241 22.45 18.71 -1.88
CA LEU A 241 21.33 18.52 -0.96
C LEU A 241 21.45 19.38 0.30
N LYS A 242 22.66 19.44 0.90
CA LYS A 242 22.90 20.23 2.11
C LYS A 242 22.81 21.73 1.83
N ALA A 243 23.44 22.19 0.76
CA ALA A 243 23.40 23.58 0.36
C ALA A 243 21.98 24.05 0.02
N ALA A 244 21.24 23.24 -0.75
CA ALA A 244 19.86 23.53 -1.10
C ALA A 244 18.95 23.66 0.13
N ARG A 245 19.09 22.80 1.13
CA ARG A 245 18.31 22.88 2.38
C ARG A 245 18.56 24.14 3.20
N CYS A 246 19.74 24.75 3.06
CA CYS A 246 20.09 25.98 3.77
C CYS A 246 19.74 27.25 2.99
N TYR A 247 19.27 27.13 1.74
CA TYR A 247 18.99 28.27 0.90
C TYR A 247 17.65 28.92 1.22
N ALA A 248 17.63 30.25 1.34
CA ALA A 248 16.40 31.00 1.63
C ALA A 248 15.35 30.81 0.53
N GLY A 249 14.11 30.51 0.93
CA GLY A 249 13.00 30.22 0.02
C GLY A 249 12.89 28.75 -0.40
N VAL A 250 13.78 27.87 0.09
CA VAL A 250 13.61 26.42 0.03
C VAL A 250 12.87 25.97 1.28
N LEU A 251 11.73 25.29 1.10
CA LEU A 251 10.95 24.73 2.19
C LEU A 251 11.50 23.39 2.62
N THR A 252 11.77 22.50 1.65
CA THR A 252 12.43 21.22 1.89
C THR A 252 13.15 20.72 0.63
N CYS A 253 14.15 19.85 0.82
CA CYS A 253 14.87 19.18 -0.25
C CYS A 253 15.20 17.75 0.17
N TYR A 254 14.87 16.77 -0.67
CA TYR A 254 15.06 15.34 -0.39
C TYR A 254 15.49 14.56 -1.64
N PRO A 255 16.22 13.45 -1.47
CA PRO A 255 16.61 12.59 -2.59
C PRO A 255 15.38 11.96 -3.26
N PHE A 256 15.37 11.95 -4.60
CA PHE A 256 14.31 11.35 -5.40
C PHE A 256 14.92 10.69 -6.66
N GLY A 257 15.06 9.38 -6.64
CA GLY A 257 15.74 8.66 -7.73
C GLY A 257 17.16 9.15 -7.97
N GLN A 258 17.42 9.70 -9.15
CA GLN A 258 18.73 10.25 -9.53
C GLN A 258 18.85 11.77 -9.32
N THR A 259 17.78 12.40 -8.85
CA THR A 259 17.71 13.84 -8.58
C THR A 259 17.39 14.09 -7.11
N HIS A 260 17.36 15.37 -6.72
CA HIS A 260 16.68 15.80 -5.52
C HIS A 260 15.40 16.52 -5.90
N HIS A 261 14.31 16.29 -5.16
CA HIS A 261 13.15 17.14 -5.23
C HIS A 261 13.31 18.32 -4.28
N LEU A 262 13.11 19.52 -4.82
CA LEU A 262 13.24 20.81 -4.14
C LEU A 262 11.86 21.46 -4.09
N VAL A 263 11.30 21.55 -2.90
CA VAL A 263 10.03 22.26 -2.64
C VAL A 263 10.36 23.68 -2.21
N THR A 264 9.73 24.67 -2.83
CA THR A 264 10.07 26.08 -2.62
C THR A 264 8.85 26.92 -2.26
N GLU A 265 9.11 28.11 -1.73
CA GLU A 265 8.11 29.16 -1.58
C GLU A 265 7.63 29.69 -2.94
N SER A 266 6.42 30.27 -2.95
CA SER A 266 5.91 30.98 -4.12
C SER A 266 6.79 32.21 -4.41
N GLY A 267 7.25 32.33 -5.67
CA GLY A 267 8.17 33.41 -6.07
C GLY A 267 9.66 33.08 -5.94
N PHE A 268 10.01 31.83 -5.69
CA PHE A 268 11.40 31.35 -5.68
C PHE A 268 12.14 31.71 -6.98
N ASN A 269 13.34 32.29 -6.84
CA ASN A 269 14.17 32.67 -7.97
C ASN A 269 15.17 31.57 -8.32
N ALA A 270 14.83 30.73 -9.27
CA ALA A 270 15.62 29.58 -9.72
C ALA A 270 16.99 30.01 -10.30
N VAL A 271 17.07 31.15 -11.01
CA VAL A 271 18.32 31.66 -11.61
C VAL A 271 19.31 32.05 -10.52
N ARG A 272 18.84 32.86 -9.55
CA ARG A 272 19.69 33.28 -8.43
C ARG A 272 20.13 32.11 -7.56
N PHE A 273 19.28 31.10 -7.39
CA PHE A 273 19.63 29.86 -6.68
C PHE A 273 20.79 29.14 -7.36
N ILE A 274 20.73 28.94 -8.69
CA ILE A 274 21.79 28.29 -9.47
C ILE A 274 23.09 29.12 -9.42
N GLU A 275 23.00 30.44 -9.56
CA GLU A 275 24.17 31.34 -9.48
C GLU A 275 24.86 31.26 -8.13
N THR A 276 24.10 31.23 -7.04
CA THR A 276 24.64 31.12 -5.68
C THR A 276 25.38 29.80 -5.48
N LEU A 277 24.75 28.68 -5.85
CA LEU A 277 25.38 27.37 -5.71
C LEU A 277 26.61 27.22 -6.61
N SER A 278 26.60 27.81 -7.81
CA SER A 278 27.78 27.84 -8.70
C SER A 278 28.91 28.63 -8.09
N ALA A 279 28.62 29.75 -7.40
CA ALA A 279 29.61 30.53 -6.67
C ALA A 279 30.19 29.78 -5.45
N GLU A 280 29.44 28.87 -4.85
CA GLU A 280 29.88 27.96 -3.79
C GLU A 280 30.70 26.76 -4.30
N GLY A 281 30.88 26.64 -5.63
CA GLY A 281 31.74 25.63 -6.27
C GLY A 281 30.99 24.38 -6.74
N PHE A 282 29.66 24.38 -6.77
CA PHE A 282 28.90 23.32 -7.40
C PHE A 282 28.87 23.47 -8.91
N SER A 283 28.95 22.36 -9.66
CA SER A 283 29.00 22.33 -11.14
C SER A 283 27.90 21.40 -11.71
N ALA A 284 27.66 21.54 -13.00
CA ALA A 284 26.64 20.79 -13.74
C ALA A 284 25.25 20.86 -13.08
N ILE A 285 24.87 22.02 -12.53
CA ILE A 285 23.61 22.20 -11.84
C ILE A 285 22.49 22.29 -12.87
N GLU A 286 21.57 21.37 -12.80
CA GLU A 286 20.31 21.34 -13.54
C GLU A 286 19.17 21.52 -12.56
N LEU A 287 18.27 22.47 -12.84
CA LEU A 287 17.05 22.73 -12.07
C LEU A 287 15.88 22.94 -13.02
N TYR A 288 14.89 22.10 -12.95
CA TYR A 288 13.70 22.19 -13.81
C TYR A 288 12.42 21.84 -13.03
N PRO A 289 11.28 22.49 -13.36
CA PRO A 289 10.01 22.22 -12.70
C PRO A 289 9.53 20.80 -13.01
N VAL A 290 8.94 20.15 -12.01
CA VAL A 290 8.32 18.82 -12.12
C VAL A 290 6.94 18.81 -11.47
N GLU A 291 6.10 17.88 -11.90
CA GLU A 291 4.82 17.63 -11.25
C GLU A 291 5.02 16.75 -10.00
N ALA A 292 4.30 17.06 -8.95
CA ALA A 292 4.34 16.27 -7.72
C ALA A 292 3.72 14.89 -7.94
N GLY A 293 4.32 13.89 -7.33
CA GLY A 293 3.76 12.55 -7.18
C GLY A 293 3.19 12.31 -5.78
N ILE A 294 2.68 11.10 -5.56
CA ILE A 294 2.14 10.68 -4.24
C ILE A 294 3.25 10.69 -3.18
N GLU A 295 4.49 10.36 -3.57
CA GLU A 295 5.63 10.36 -2.66
C GLU A 295 5.96 11.77 -2.14
N ASP A 296 5.87 12.78 -3.00
CA ASP A 296 6.08 14.18 -2.61
C ASP A 296 5.03 14.66 -1.60
N VAL A 297 3.76 14.31 -1.84
CA VAL A 297 2.66 14.61 -0.92
C VAL A 297 2.84 13.88 0.41
N PHE A 298 3.29 12.63 0.36
CA PHE A 298 3.53 11.83 1.56
C PHE A 298 4.62 12.46 2.43
N ILE A 299 5.77 12.83 1.83
CA ILE A 299 6.88 13.50 2.54
C ILE A 299 6.41 14.83 3.13
N GLN A 300 5.70 15.65 2.36
CA GLN A 300 5.16 16.94 2.85
C GLN A 300 4.24 16.77 4.06
N ARG A 301 3.35 15.76 4.03
CA ARG A 301 2.42 15.52 5.15
C ARG A 301 3.13 14.99 6.39
N MET A 302 4.16 14.16 6.23
CA MET A 302 4.99 13.69 7.35
C MET A 302 5.72 14.86 8.04
N GLU A 303 6.31 15.78 7.29
CA GLU A 303 7.02 16.95 7.83
C GLU A 303 6.07 17.87 8.60
N ASN A 304 4.85 18.07 8.09
CA ASN A 304 3.83 18.88 8.75
C ASN A 304 3.39 18.28 10.10
N GLU A 305 3.26 16.95 10.20
CA GLU A 305 2.94 16.30 11.49
C GLU A 305 4.10 16.37 12.50
N SER A 306 5.33 16.19 12.00
CA SER A 306 6.53 16.26 12.85
C SER A 306 6.75 17.68 13.40
N GLY A 307 6.46 18.72 12.60
CA GLY A 307 6.53 20.13 13.01
C GLY A 307 5.50 20.50 14.07
N GLN A 308 4.32 19.88 14.08
CA GLN A 308 3.30 20.10 15.11
C GLN A 308 3.63 19.41 16.45
N SER A 309 4.47 18.39 16.45
CA SER A 309 4.87 17.66 17.67
C SER A 309 5.93 18.39 18.48
N HIS A 310 6.55 19.47 17.96
CA HIS A 310 7.59 20.25 18.66
C HIS A 310 7.07 21.56 19.25
N ILE A 311 5.77 21.87 19.13
CA ILE A 311 5.14 23.11 19.65
C ILE A 311 4.13 22.81 20.77
N GLY A 312 4.08 21.57 21.28
CA GLY A 312 3.16 21.14 22.35
C GLY A 312 3.87 20.89 23.68
#